data_22397a6c842171baab4731f5e4a0d40d
#
_entry.id   22397a6c842171baab4731f5e4a0d40d
#
_cell.length_a   1.000
_cell.length_b   1.000
_cell.length_c   1.000
_cell.angle_alpha   90.00
_cell.angle_beta   90.00
_cell.angle_gamma   90.00
#
_symmetry.space_group_name_H-M   'P 1'
#
loop_
_entity.id
_entity.type
_entity.pdbx_description
1 polymer ?
#
loop_
_entity_poly.entity_id
_entity_poly.type
_entity_poly.pdbx_seq_one_letter_code
_entity_poly.pdbx_strand_id
1 'polypeptide(L)'
;KSVGYIQDKGGDENFLLYKVDVATGEEITLTPFENTRVQIVGSPETIKDKLLIGLNNRNPQFHDVRKLDINTGELELVYENDGFAGFMADDSLTLRMAFRQNESGGTDYFNFADGAVEESPFESTAMEDSLTTSPAGYTTDGSLLYWLDSRGRDTAALFAQDTATGEKTLIAEDDKADLGGTIRDTKTGVVQAYSVNYLKNEWNALDPELGAALDWLDGKLDGEFGISSRTDADQTWIVWNDPLTAPSQSFIYDRAAETLTPFYVTRPELEGMPLQTMHPVEITSRDGLTLPSYLTLPPGSDSDGNGRPEAAVPMILLVHGGPWARDDYGFSSFTQWLANRGYAVLQVN
;
A
#
# COMPACT_ATOMS: atom_id res chain seq x y z
N LYS A 1 16.06 6.62 -20.92
CA LYS A 1 15.17 6.41 -19.75
C LYS A 1 14.18 5.32 -20.11
N SER A 2 13.85 4.47 -19.13
CA SER A 2 12.93 3.35 -19.33
C SER A 2 11.92 3.28 -18.18
N VAL A 3 10.76 2.70 -18.48
CA VAL A 3 9.75 2.30 -17.51
C VAL A 3 9.72 0.79 -17.48
N GLY A 4 9.73 0.20 -16.27
CA GLY A 4 9.51 -1.24 -16.07
C GLY A 4 8.07 -1.50 -15.64
N TYR A 5 7.48 -2.60 -16.08
CA TYR A 5 6.17 -3.05 -15.65
C TYR A 5 6.06 -4.58 -15.69
N ILE A 6 5.13 -5.11 -14.91
CA ILE A 6 4.84 -6.54 -14.85
C ILE A 6 3.49 -6.78 -15.52
N GLN A 7 3.40 -7.77 -16.38
CA GLN A 7 2.17 -8.16 -17.05
C GLN A 7 2.15 -9.65 -17.35
N ASP A 8 0.96 -10.24 -17.25
CA ASP A 8 0.66 -11.59 -17.73
C ASP A 8 0.17 -11.59 -19.18
N LYS A 9 0.00 -12.75 -19.75
CA LYS A 9 -0.49 -12.90 -21.10
C LYS A 9 -1.87 -13.56 -21.12
N GLY A 10 -2.90 -12.74 -21.29
CA GLY A 10 -4.27 -13.23 -21.46
C GLY A 10 -4.92 -13.81 -20.21
N GLY A 11 -4.47 -13.43 -19.02
CA GLY A 11 -5.00 -13.90 -17.74
C GLY A 11 -4.43 -15.23 -17.26
N ASP A 12 -3.23 -15.62 -17.74
CA ASP A 12 -2.54 -16.85 -17.34
C ASP A 12 -1.80 -16.73 -15.99
N GLU A 13 -1.78 -15.51 -15.42
CA GLU A 13 -1.10 -15.15 -14.16
C GLU A 13 0.42 -15.40 -14.13
N ASN A 14 1.03 -15.70 -15.29
CA ASN A 14 2.46 -15.78 -15.44
C ASN A 14 3.02 -14.38 -15.75
N PHE A 15 3.13 -13.57 -14.72
CA PHE A 15 3.56 -12.19 -14.82
C PHE A 15 5.05 -12.08 -15.15
N LEU A 16 5.37 -11.55 -16.32
CA LEU A 16 6.74 -11.28 -16.74
C LEU A 16 7.09 -9.80 -16.58
N LEU A 17 8.37 -9.51 -16.46
CA LEU A 17 8.89 -8.15 -16.37
C LEU A 17 9.25 -7.64 -17.78
N TYR A 18 8.69 -6.49 -18.10
CA TYR A 18 8.92 -5.76 -19.35
C TYR A 18 9.60 -4.42 -19.07
N LYS A 19 10.30 -3.93 -20.07
CA LYS A 19 10.94 -2.62 -20.09
C LYS A 19 10.55 -1.89 -21.37
N VAL A 20 10.13 -0.64 -21.25
CA VAL A 20 9.86 0.25 -22.38
C VAL A 20 10.82 1.42 -22.35
N ASP A 21 11.49 1.68 -23.46
CA ASP A 21 12.26 2.92 -23.64
C ASP A 21 11.31 4.10 -23.87
N VAL A 22 11.39 5.12 -22.99
CA VAL A 22 10.46 6.26 -23.01
C VAL A 22 10.58 7.11 -24.26
N ALA A 23 11.75 7.14 -24.91
CA ALA A 23 11.99 7.97 -26.09
C ALA A 23 11.52 7.30 -27.37
N THR A 24 11.68 5.97 -27.48
CA THR A 24 11.37 5.22 -28.70
C THR A 24 10.05 4.47 -28.65
N GLY A 25 9.55 4.16 -27.44
CA GLY A 25 8.43 3.26 -27.21
C GLY A 25 8.79 1.78 -27.44
N GLU A 26 10.06 1.45 -27.66
CA GLU A 26 10.50 0.06 -27.84
C GLU A 26 10.33 -0.73 -26.55
N GLU A 27 9.65 -1.86 -26.64
CA GLU A 27 9.39 -2.78 -25.55
C GLU A 27 10.29 -4.00 -25.62
N ILE A 28 10.86 -4.38 -24.48
CA ILE A 28 11.71 -5.57 -24.32
C ILE A 28 11.21 -6.38 -23.13
N THR A 29 11.07 -7.70 -23.31
CA THR A 29 10.81 -8.62 -22.18
C THR A 29 12.14 -8.93 -21.49
N LEU A 30 12.27 -8.53 -20.22
CA LEU A 30 13.48 -8.78 -19.42
C LEU A 30 13.54 -10.20 -18.84
N THR A 31 12.40 -10.85 -18.69
CA THR A 31 12.29 -12.21 -18.12
C THR A 31 11.53 -13.13 -19.09
N PRO A 32 12.08 -13.47 -20.28
CA PRO A 32 11.39 -14.23 -21.32
C PRO A 32 11.36 -15.74 -21.01
N PHE A 33 10.75 -16.12 -19.87
CA PHE A 33 10.65 -17.51 -19.44
C PHE A 33 9.19 -17.97 -19.52
N GLU A 34 8.96 -19.17 -20.03
CA GLU A 34 7.64 -19.78 -20.08
C GLU A 34 7.20 -20.28 -18.69
N ASN A 35 5.91 -20.19 -18.38
CA ASN A 35 5.30 -20.65 -17.12
C ASN A 35 6.01 -20.10 -15.87
N THR A 36 6.42 -18.84 -15.93
CA THR A 36 7.20 -18.19 -14.89
C THR A 36 6.49 -16.95 -14.40
N ARG A 37 6.52 -16.75 -13.09
CA ARG A 37 6.05 -15.54 -12.43
C ARG A 37 7.23 -14.77 -11.85
N VAL A 38 7.25 -13.48 -12.11
CA VAL A 38 8.20 -12.54 -11.51
C VAL A 38 7.61 -11.92 -10.27
N GLN A 39 8.42 -11.76 -9.23
CA GLN A 39 8.15 -10.92 -8.06
C GLN A 39 9.27 -9.88 -7.93
N ILE A 40 8.93 -8.64 -7.61
CA ILE A 40 9.94 -7.64 -7.27
C ILE A 40 10.30 -7.82 -5.79
N VAL A 41 11.58 -8.09 -5.52
CA VAL A 41 12.14 -8.26 -4.16
C VAL A 41 12.77 -6.96 -3.68
N GLY A 42 13.41 -6.20 -4.59
CA GLY A 42 14.01 -4.92 -4.26
C GLY A 42 14.18 -4.05 -5.50
N SER A 43 13.79 -2.78 -5.38
CA SER A 43 13.88 -1.75 -6.42
C SER A 43 14.22 -0.42 -5.79
N PRO A 44 15.43 -0.26 -5.22
CA PRO A 44 15.82 0.96 -4.54
C PRO A 44 15.97 2.12 -5.52
N GLU A 45 15.55 3.29 -5.10
CA GLU A 45 15.66 4.50 -5.93
C GLU A 45 17.12 4.93 -6.20
N THR A 46 18.02 4.55 -5.34
CA THR A 46 19.46 4.87 -5.44
C THR A 46 20.19 4.07 -6.53
N ILE A 47 19.68 2.88 -6.91
CA ILE A 47 20.25 2.01 -7.92
C ILE A 47 19.30 1.96 -9.12
N LYS A 48 19.62 2.70 -10.16
CA LYS A 48 18.71 2.92 -11.31
C LYS A 48 18.80 1.85 -12.41
N ASP A 49 19.77 0.96 -12.35
CA ASP A 49 20.07 -0.03 -13.41
C ASP A 49 19.94 -1.48 -12.97
N LYS A 50 19.62 -1.74 -11.71
CA LYS A 50 19.51 -3.10 -11.17
C LYS A 50 18.29 -3.26 -10.29
N LEU A 51 17.74 -4.48 -10.28
CA LEU A 51 16.64 -4.91 -9.44
C LEU A 51 16.99 -6.24 -8.78
N LEU A 52 16.41 -6.52 -7.60
CA LEU A 52 16.27 -7.88 -7.13
C LEU A 52 14.87 -8.39 -7.51
N ILE A 53 14.84 -9.53 -8.18
CA ILE A 53 13.60 -10.19 -8.58
C ILE A 53 13.57 -11.65 -8.10
N GLY A 54 12.40 -12.13 -7.81
CA GLY A 54 12.12 -13.55 -7.59
C GLY A 54 11.62 -14.18 -8.88
N LEU A 55 12.14 -15.36 -9.25
CA LEU A 55 11.72 -16.15 -10.41
C LEU A 55 11.43 -17.59 -9.99
N ASN A 56 10.26 -18.11 -10.35
CA ASN A 56 9.88 -19.50 -10.07
C ASN A 56 10.13 -20.46 -11.25
N ASN A 57 11.01 -20.09 -12.17
CA ASN A 57 11.31 -20.88 -13.37
C ASN A 57 12.05 -22.20 -13.11
N ARG A 58 12.78 -22.33 -11.98
CA ARG A 58 13.42 -23.57 -11.54
C ARG A 58 12.42 -24.46 -10.80
N ASN A 59 11.67 -23.89 -9.84
CA ASN A 59 10.70 -24.58 -9.03
C ASN A 59 9.39 -23.75 -9.01
N PRO A 60 8.26 -24.28 -9.54
CA PRO A 60 7.01 -23.53 -9.61
C PRO A 60 6.47 -23.05 -8.26
N GLN A 61 6.88 -23.68 -7.14
CA GLN A 61 6.40 -23.32 -5.79
C GLN A 61 7.21 -22.19 -5.16
N PHE A 62 8.48 -22.02 -5.55
CA PHE A 62 9.40 -21.09 -4.89
C PHE A 62 10.10 -20.18 -5.90
N HIS A 63 10.34 -18.95 -5.49
CA HIS A 63 11.00 -17.96 -6.32
C HIS A 63 12.48 -17.84 -5.92
N ASP A 64 13.39 -18.23 -6.81
CA ASP A 64 14.81 -17.95 -6.64
C ASP A 64 15.06 -16.45 -6.74
N VAL A 65 15.90 -15.90 -5.87
CA VAL A 65 16.23 -14.47 -5.92
C VAL A 65 17.39 -14.25 -6.90
N ARG A 66 17.18 -13.33 -7.84
CA ARG A 66 18.15 -12.94 -8.84
C ARG A 66 18.34 -11.44 -8.90
N LYS A 67 19.55 -11.00 -9.14
CA LYS A 67 19.87 -9.62 -9.47
C LYS A 67 19.79 -9.46 -10.99
N LEU A 68 18.90 -8.61 -11.43
CA LEU A 68 18.69 -8.29 -12.84
C LEU A 68 19.35 -6.95 -13.18
N ASP A 69 20.20 -6.93 -14.20
CA ASP A 69 20.63 -5.69 -14.85
C ASP A 69 19.59 -5.32 -15.94
N ILE A 70 18.90 -4.20 -15.75
CA ILE A 70 17.82 -3.77 -16.66
C ILE A 70 18.31 -3.27 -18.01
N ASN A 71 19.60 -2.99 -18.17
CA ASN A 71 20.17 -2.54 -19.45
C ASN A 71 20.58 -3.71 -20.34
N THR A 72 21.13 -4.77 -19.74
CA THR A 72 21.62 -5.94 -20.47
C THR A 72 20.67 -7.13 -20.45
N GLY A 73 19.73 -7.20 -19.46
CA GLY A 73 18.90 -8.36 -19.20
C GLY A 73 19.65 -9.50 -18.48
N GLU A 74 20.89 -9.27 -18.04
CA GLU A 74 21.68 -10.27 -17.33
C GLU A 74 21.09 -10.56 -15.96
N LEU A 75 21.03 -11.87 -15.62
CA LEU A 75 20.48 -12.39 -14.37
C LEU A 75 21.58 -13.12 -13.58
N GLU A 76 21.95 -12.57 -12.45
CA GLU A 76 22.85 -13.18 -11.47
C GLU A 76 22.03 -13.87 -10.37
N LEU A 77 22.33 -15.15 -10.08
CA LEU A 77 21.69 -15.85 -8.95
C LEU A 77 22.23 -15.31 -7.63
N VAL A 78 21.33 -14.84 -6.77
CA VAL A 78 21.64 -14.37 -5.40
C VAL A 78 21.34 -15.45 -4.39
N TYR A 79 20.17 -16.10 -4.51
CA TYR A 79 19.74 -17.15 -3.59
C TYR A 79 18.84 -18.17 -4.30
N GLU A 80 19.14 -19.46 -4.14
CA GLU A 80 18.31 -20.57 -4.58
C GLU A 80 17.31 -20.91 -3.48
N ASN A 81 16.01 -20.77 -3.76
CA ASN A 81 14.96 -20.87 -2.76
C ASN A 81 14.21 -22.20 -2.84
N ASP A 82 14.20 -22.95 -1.74
CA ASP A 82 13.47 -24.23 -1.62
C ASP A 82 12.48 -24.24 -0.45
N GLY A 83 12.18 -23.08 0.19
CA GLY A 83 11.32 -23.13 1.36
C GLY A 83 10.76 -21.81 1.89
N PHE A 84 11.08 -20.68 1.29
CA PHE A 84 10.61 -19.37 1.76
C PHE A 84 9.55 -18.79 0.83
N ALA A 85 8.53 -18.14 1.43
CA ALA A 85 7.47 -17.47 0.72
C ALA A 85 7.95 -16.16 0.09
N GLY A 86 8.95 -15.50 0.70
CA GLY A 86 9.49 -14.25 0.21
C GLY A 86 10.73 -13.79 0.96
N PHE A 87 11.24 -12.65 0.49
CA PHE A 87 12.47 -12.03 0.99
C PHE A 87 12.29 -10.52 1.09
N MET A 88 13.09 -9.91 1.94
CA MET A 88 13.22 -8.45 2.02
C MET A 88 14.69 -8.07 1.88
N ALA A 89 14.96 -7.06 1.07
CA ALA A 89 16.28 -6.50 0.84
C ALA A 89 16.36 -5.05 1.38
N ASP A 90 17.57 -4.60 1.60
CA ASP A 90 17.86 -3.18 1.82
C ASP A 90 18.07 -2.43 0.49
N ASP A 91 18.28 -1.12 0.57
CA ASP A 91 18.48 -0.25 -0.59
C ASP A 91 19.84 -0.45 -1.31
N SER A 92 20.71 -1.33 -0.78
CA SER A 92 21.92 -1.79 -1.48
C SER A 92 21.69 -3.04 -2.34
N LEU A 93 20.44 -3.52 -2.43
CA LEU A 93 20.06 -4.81 -3.02
C LEU A 93 20.70 -6.01 -2.30
N THR A 94 20.93 -5.89 -1.00
CA THR A 94 21.39 -6.98 -0.13
C THR A 94 20.17 -7.60 0.57
N LEU A 95 20.02 -8.91 0.46
CA LEU A 95 18.99 -9.65 1.20
C LEU A 95 19.29 -9.54 2.71
N ARG A 96 18.26 -9.19 3.48
CA ARG A 96 18.34 -9.05 4.94
C ARG A 96 17.43 -10.02 5.67
N MET A 97 16.33 -10.42 5.04
CA MET A 97 15.31 -11.24 5.65
C MET A 97 14.73 -12.24 4.66
N ALA A 98 14.43 -13.42 5.14
CA ALA A 98 13.54 -14.38 4.50
C ALA A 98 12.35 -14.64 5.41
N PHE A 99 11.18 -14.96 4.85
CA PHE A 99 10.00 -15.30 5.65
C PHE A 99 9.21 -16.45 5.03
N ARG A 100 8.53 -17.20 5.87
CA ARG A 100 7.64 -18.29 5.47
C ARG A 100 6.48 -18.45 6.44
N GLN A 101 5.41 -19.06 5.97
CA GLN A 101 4.33 -19.48 6.85
C GLN A 101 4.83 -20.56 7.81
N ASN A 102 4.46 -20.46 9.09
CA ASN A 102 4.75 -21.46 10.09
C ASN A 102 3.61 -22.48 10.24
N GLU A 103 3.82 -23.53 11.03
CA GLU A 103 2.85 -24.61 11.22
C GLU A 103 1.54 -24.15 11.89
N SER A 104 1.57 -23.03 12.63
CA SER A 104 0.38 -22.44 13.27
C SER A 104 -0.44 -21.55 12.36
N GLY A 105 0.00 -21.32 11.10
CA GLY A 105 -0.64 -20.43 10.14
C GLY A 105 -0.18 -18.96 10.24
N GLY A 106 0.73 -18.65 11.16
CA GLY A 106 1.40 -17.36 11.25
C GLY A 106 2.62 -17.27 10.34
N THR A 107 3.56 -16.39 10.65
CA THR A 107 4.76 -16.16 9.85
C THR A 107 6.02 -16.21 10.70
N ASP A 108 7.02 -16.93 10.23
CA ASP A 108 8.38 -16.93 10.76
C ASP A 108 9.28 -16.02 9.91
N TYR A 109 10.08 -15.18 10.56
CA TYR A 109 11.02 -14.26 9.95
C TYR A 109 12.44 -14.65 10.32
N PHE A 110 13.30 -14.79 9.32
CA PHE A 110 14.67 -15.27 9.46
C PHE A 110 15.63 -14.19 8.98
N ASN A 111 16.73 -13.99 9.70
CA ASN A 111 17.81 -13.17 9.19
C ASN A 111 18.47 -13.82 7.97
N PHE A 112 18.90 -12.98 7.06
CA PHE A 112 19.73 -13.38 5.94
C PHE A 112 21.12 -12.76 6.12
N ALA A 113 22.13 -13.57 6.36
CA ALA A 113 23.49 -13.15 6.60
C ALA A 113 24.48 -14.07 5.85
N ASP A 114 25.60 -13.52 5.42
CA ASP A 114 26.68 -14.26 4.75
C ASP A 114 26.24 -15.13 3.58
N GLY A 115 25.19 -14.69 2.85
CA GLY A 115 24.65 -15.41 1.68
C GLY A 115 23.73 -16.58 2.02
N ALA A 116 23.33 -16.74 3.27
CA ALA A 116 22.45 -17.80 3.75
C ALA A 116 21.36 -17.29 4.70
N VAL A 117 20.28 -18.05 4.80
CA VAL A 117 19.23 -17.84 5.81
C VAL A 117 19.65 -18.55 7.10
N GLU A 118 19.52 -17.89 8.24
CA GLU A 118 19.77 -18.51 9.56
C GLU A 118 18.79 -19.65 9.83
N GLU A 119 19.23 -20.64 10.62
CA GLU A 119 18.43 -21.85 10.91
C GLU A 119 17.18 -21.56 11.75
N SER A 120 17.24 -20.59 12.64
CA SER A 120 16.16 -20.22 13.54
C SER A 120 15.57 -18.88 13.19
N PRO A 121 14.23 -18.72 13.29
CA PRO A 121 13.64 -17.40 13.11
C PRO A 121 14.08 -16.45 14.25
N PHE A 122 14.32 -15.20 13.92
CA PHE A 122 14.56 -14.16 14.92
C PHE A 122 13.25 -13.56 15.43
N GLU A 123 12.16 -13.73 14.66
CA GLU A 123 10.83 -13.24 14.99
C GLU A 123 9.78 -14.21 14.44
N SER A 124 8.65 -14.36 15.16
CA SER A 124 7.51 -15.16 14.72
C SER A 124 6.19 -14.49 15.10
N THR A 125 5.20 -14.60 14.23
CA THR A 125 3.81 -14.20 14.52
C THR A 125 2.92 -15.42 14.59
N ALA A 126 1.90 -15.37 15.43
CA ALA A 126 0.82 -16.34 15.41
C ALA A 126 -0.21 -16.02 14.30
N MET A 127 -1.13 -16.95 14.03
CA MET A 127 -2.13 -16.78 12.98
C MET A 127 -3.01 -15.55 13.23
N GLU A 128 -3.41 -15.30 14.46
CA GLU A 128 -4.27 -14.19 14.87
C GLU A 128 -3.66 -12.81 14.60
N ASP A 129 -2.33 -12.68 14.66
CA ASP A 129 -1.61 -11.44 14.42
C ASP A 129 -1.04 -11.33 12.99
N SER A 130 -1.13 -12.38 12.18
CA SER A 130 -0.43 -12.48 10.90
C SER A 130 -0.88 -11.47 9.84
N LEU A 131 -2.09 -10.94 9.95
CA LEU A 131 -2.63 -9.93 9.04
C LEU A 131 -2.23 -8.50 9.43
N THR A 132 -1.94 -8.27 10.70
CA THR A 132 -1.70 -6.94 11.27
C THR A 132 -0.28 -6.76 11.80
N THR A 133 0.51 -7.86 11.81
CA THR A 133 1.93 -7.80 12.18
C THR A 133 2.82 -8.17 11.00
N SER A 134 3.57 -7.19 10.51
CA SER A 134 4.49 -7.37 9.38
C SER A 134 5.64 -6.36 9.40
N PRO A 135 6.80 -6.71 8.80
CA PRO A 135 7.87 -5.74 8.62
C PRO A 135 7.45 -4.67 7.61
N ALA A 136 7.71 -3.40 7.95
CA ALA A 136 7.40 -2.23 7.13
C ALA A 136 8.62 -1.68 6.35
N GLY A 137 9.78 -2.34 6.45
CA GLY A 137 10.99 -2.04 5.68
C GLY A 137 12.16 -1.49 6.51
N TYR A 138 13.35 -1.55 5.92
CA TYR A 138 14.60 -1.07 6.53
C TYR A 138 14.83 0.42 6.25
N THR A 139 15.60 1.08 7.10
CA THR A 139 16.29 2.33 6.72
C THR A 139 17.32 2.03 5.63
N THR A 140 17.72 3.05 4.86
CA THR A 140 18.67 2.91 3.75
C THR A 140 20.03 2.33 4.18
N ASP A 141 20.47 2.66 5.40
CA ASP A 141 21.69 2.11 6.00
C ASP A 141 21.49 0.74 6.66
N GLY A 142 20.24 0.23 6.70
CA GLY A 142 19.88 -1.05 7.30
C GLY A 142 19.97 -1.08 8.83
N SER A 143 20.14 0.06 9.49
CA SER A 143 20.29 0.13 10.96
C SER A 143 18.99 -0.08 11.72
N LEU A 144 17.86 0.30 11.11
CA LEU A 144 16.53 0.09 11.67
C LEU A 144 15.66 -0.74 10.74
N LEU A 145 14.84 -1.61 11.34
CA LEU A 145 13.74 -2.30 10.70
C LEU A 145 12.44 -1.80 11.32
N TYR A 146 11.56 -1.23 10.51
CA TYR A 146 10.23 -0.84 10.97
C TYR A 146 9.25 -2.02 10.93
N TRP A 147 8.34 -2.04 11.89
CA TRP A 147 7.27 -3.02 12.04
C TRP A 147 5.93 -2.34 12.26
N LEU A 148 4.88 -2.86 11.64
CA LEU A 148 3.53 -2.77 12.17
C LEU A 148 3.32 -4.01 13.03
N ASP A 149 2.91 -3.87 14.30
CA ASP A 149 2.90 -4.98 15.26
C ASP A 149 1.67 -4.88 16.18
N SER A 150 0.78 -5.87 16.10
CA SER A 150 -0.45 -5.97 16.90
C SER A 150 -0.31 -6.92 18.09
N ARG A 151 0.80 -7.59 18.27
CA ARG A 151 0.96 -8.62 19.29
C ARG A 151 0.81 -8.06 20.71
N GLY A 152 -0.14 -8.67 21.47
CA GLY A 152 -0.48 -8.21 22.82
C GLY A 152 -1.20 -6.87 22.87
N ARG A 153 -1.79 -6.43 21.77
CA ARG A 153 -2.50 -5.16 21.57
C ARG A 153 -3.81 -5.39 20.84
N ASP A 154 -4.72 -4.44 20.94
CA ASP A 154 -5.96 -4.43 20.17
C ASP A 154 -5.73 -3.90 18.74
N THR A 155 -4.85 -2.91 18.59
CA THR A 155 -4.50 -2.28 17.31
C THR A 155 -3.01 -2.41 17.01
N ALA A 156 -2.65 -2.53 15.73
CA ALA A 156 -1.26 -2.53 15.29
C ALA A 156 -0.61 -1.16 15.47
N ALA A 157 0.56 -1.15 16.09
CA ALA A 157 1.37 0.04 16.31
C ALA A 157 2.64 0.00 15.45
N LEU A 158 3.25 1.16 15.24
CA LEU A 158 4.52 1.30 14.52
C LEU A 158 5.68 1.22 15.49
N PHE A 159 6.59 0.29 15.25
CA PHE A 159 7.84 0.11 15.99
C PHE A 159 9.05 0.30 15.07
N ALA A 160 10.15 0.76 15.64
CA ALA A 160 11.49 0.70 15.06
C ALA A 160 12.32 -0.31 15.83
N GLN A 161 12.88 -1.30 15.14
CA GLN A 161 13.78 -2.30 15.69
C GLN A 161 15.21 -1.97 15.27
N ASP A 162 16.11 -1.80 16.24
CA ASP A 162 17.55 -1.72 16.01
C ASP A 162 18.04 -3.09 15.50
N THR A 163 18.63 -3.14 14.32
CA THR A 163 19.01 -4.41 13.67
C THR A 163 20.22 -5.08 14.29
N ALA A 164 21.04 -4.33 15.04
CA ALA A 164 22.22 -4.86 15.72
C ALA A 164 21.90 -5.47 17.09
N THR A 165 20.95 -4.86 17.82
CA THR A 165 20.60 -5.29 19.18
C THR A 165 19.29 -6.07 19.23
N GLY A 166 18.41 -5.92 18.23
CA GLY A 166 17.05 -6.46 18.21
C GLY A 166 16.07 -5.71 19.10
N GLU A 167 16.47 -4.62 19.75
CA GLU A 167 15.61 -3.81 20.62
C GLU A 167 14.55 -3.08 19.78
N LYS A 168 13.28 -3.17 20.21
CA LYS A 168 12.14 -2.49 19.57
C LYS A 168 11.74 -1.26 20.39
N THR A 169 11.60 -0.14 19.71
CA THR A 169 11.10 1.13 20.27
C THR A 169 9.75 1.45 19.64
N LEU A 170 8.73 1.73 20.45
CA LEU A 170 7.43 2.21 19.98
C LEU A 170 7.59 3.62 19.39
N ILE A 171 7.11 3.81 18.17
CA ILE A 171 7.14 5.10 17.47
C ILE A 171 5.77 5.78 17.53
N ALA A 172 4.71 5.02 17.23
CA ALA A 172 3.34 5.53 17.22
C ALA A 172 2.33 4.41 17.46
N GLU A 173 1.19 4.77 18.01
CA GLU A 173 0.03 3.89 18.22
C GLU A 173 -1.27 4.70 18.13
N ASP A 174 -2.37 4.02 17.87
CA ASP A 174 -3.72 4.55 17.93
C ASP A 174 -4.62 3.56 18.69
N ASP A 175 -5.62 4.06 19.43
CA ASP A 175 -6.49 3.25 20.27
C ASP A 175 -7.78 2.80 19.58
N LYS A 176 -8.02 3.23 18.33
CA LYS A 176 -9.25 2.94 17.57
C LYS A 176 -9.02 2.12 16.31
N ALA A 177 -7.84 2.24 15.69
CA ALA A 177 -7.55 1.56 14.45
C ALA A 177 -6.06 1.17 14.36
N ASP A 178 -5.78 0.18 13.52
CA ASP A 178 -4.41 -0.17 13.15
C ASP A 178 -3.72 1.01 12.48
N LEU A 179 -2.44 1.21 12.79
CA LEU A 179 -1.61 2.05 11.94
C LEU A 179 -1.46 1.40 10.57
N GLY A 180 -1.64 2.21 9.53
CA GLY A 180 -1.61 1.77 8.14
C GLY A 180 -0.32 2.11 7.42
N GLY A 181 -0.42 2.84 6.29
CA GLY A 181 0.71 3.23 5.46
C GLY A 181 1.73 4.13 6.16
N THR A 182 2.96 4.11 5.67
CA THR A 182 4.02 5.02 6.11
C THR A 182 4.54 5.85 4.95
N ILE A 183 4.87 7.11 5.21
CA ILE A 183 5.68 7.94 4.30
C ILE A 183 7.09 7.99 4.86
N ARG A 184 8.07 7.70 4.02
CA ARG A 184 9.47 7.57 4.43
C ARG A 184 10.33 8.60 3.71
N ASP A 185 11.37 9.07 4.36
CA ASP A 185 12.36 9.93 3.71
C ASP A 185 13.02 9.20 2.54
N THR A 186 13.09 9.85 1.40
CA THR A 186 13.55 9.26 0.13
C THR A 186 15.05 8.89 0.11
N LYS A 187 15.83 9.41 1.07
CA LYS A 187 17.28 9.20 1.13
C LYS A 187 17.69 8.29 2.27
N THR A 188 17.04 8.44 3.42
CA THR A 188 17.39 7.72 4.64
C THR A 188 16.48 6.55 4.94
N GLY A 189 15.29 6.50 4.33
CA GLY A 189 14.28 5.50 4.64
C GLY A 189 13.64 5.66 6.01
N VAL A 190 13.95 6.73 6.75
CA VAL A 190 13.33 7.03 8.05
C VAL A 190 11.85 7.36 7.86
N VAL A 191 10.98 6.78 8.71
CA VAL A 191 9.55 7.07 8.66
C VAL A 191 9.30 8.52 9.09
N GLN A 192 8.65 9.29 8.23
CA GLN A 192 8.31 10.70 8.41
C GLN A 192 6.84 10.93 8.74
N ALA A 193 5.96 10.01 8.34
CA ALA A 193 4.55 10.02 8.66
C ALA A 193 3.96 8.60 8.64
N TYR A 194 2.84 8.44 9.32
CA TYR A 194 2.02 7.22 9.29
C TYR A 194 0.55 7.58 9.09
N SER A 195 -0.25 6.64 8.64
CA SER A 195 -1.69 6.83 8.51
C SER A 195 -2.48 6.00 9.52
N VAL A 196 -3.63 6.53 9.92
CA VAL A 196 -4.65 5.84 10.71
C VAL A 196 -5.95 5.87 9.90
N ASN A 197 -6.51 4.70 9.61
CA ASN A 197 -7.74 4.58 8.85
C ASN A 197 -8.87 4.07 9.76
N TYR A 198 -9.48 4.99 10.53
CA TYR A 198 -10.65 4.67 11.34
C TYR A 198 -11.95 4.87 10.53
N LEU A 199 -12.46 6.10 10.44
CA LEU A 199 -13.59 6.47 9.57
C LEU A 199 -13.11 7.05 8.24
N LYS A 200 -11.93 7.69 8.26
CA LYS A 200 -11.20 8.24 7.12
C LYS A 200 -9.74 7.91 7.30
N ASN A 201 -8.98 7.97 6.23
CA ASN A 201 -7.53 7.83 6.33
C ASN A 201 -6.90 9.18 6.71
N GLU A 202 -6.31 9.25 7.89
CA GLU A 202 -5.68 10.46 8.42
C GLU A 202 -4.16 10.29 8.47
N TRP A 203 -3.42 11.25 7.91
CA TRP A 203 -1.96 11.28 7.97
C TRP A 203 -1.48 11.98 9.23
N ASN A 204 -0.57 11.34 9.95
CA ASN A 204 0.05 11.84 11.17
C ASN A 204 1.56 12.00 10.94
N ALA A 205 2.05 13.24 10.94
CA ALA A 205 3.44 13.53 10.66
C ALA A 205 4.33 13.36 11.91
N LEU A 206 5.47 12.71 11.71
CA LEU A 206 6.60 12.66 12.66
C LEU A 206 7.66 13.70 12.28
N ASP A 207 7.72 14.06 11.00
CA ASP A 207 8.60 15.10 10.46
C ASP A 207 7.80 16.40 10.25
N PRO A 208 8.23 17.53 10.87
CA PRO A 208 7.48 18.79 10.79
C PRO A 208 7.39 19.39 9.37
N GLU A 209 8.42 19.18 8.52
CA GLU A 209 8.42 19.73 7.16
C GLU A 209 7.47 18.95 6.26
N LEU A 210 7.43 17.62 6.43
CA LEU A 210 6.43 16.79 5.76
C LEU A 210 5.03 17.13 6.28
N GLY A 211 4.87 17.31 7.60
CA GLY A 211 3.60 17.69 8.21
C GLY A 211 3.00 18.96 7.62
N ALA A 212 3.80 20.00 7.47
CA ALA A 212 3.35 21.24 6.85
C ALA A 212 2.85 21.05 5.40
N ALA A 213 3.50 20.17 4.63
CA ALA A 213 3.07 19.86 3.27
C ALA A 213 1.77 19.02 3.25
N LEU A 214 1.61 18.07 4.17
CA LEU A 214 0.37 17.29 4.31
C LEU A 214 -0.80 18.17 4.72
N ASP A 215 -0.62 19.07 5.70
CA ASP A 215 -1.63 20.05 6.15
C ASP A 215 -2.05 20.98 5.00
N TRP A 216 -1.07 21.41 4.18
CA TRP A 216 -1.35 22.24 3.02
C TRP A 216 -2.19 21.49 1.98
N LEU A 217 -1.87 20.21 1.71
CA LEU A 217 -2.62 19.36 0.78
C LEU A 217 -4.04 19.10 1.29
N ASP A 218 -4.20 18.78 2.58
CA ASP A 218 -5.51 18.58 3.22
C ASP A 218 -6.39 19.82 3.10
N GLY A 219 -5.80 21.01 3.27
CA GLY A 219 -6.51 22.28 3.09
C GLY A 219 -6.85 22.66 1.63
N LYS A 220 -6.40 21.89 0.64
CA LYS A 220 -6.61 22.16 -0.80
C LYS A 220 -7.42 21.10 -1.52
N LEU A 221 -7.38 19.88 -1.02
CA LEU A 221 -8.02 18.72 -1.64
C LEU A 221 -9.26 18.31 -0.84
N ASP A 222 -10.34 18.07 -1.53
CA ASP A 222 -11.54 17.52 -0.93
C ASP A 222 -11.45 15.97 -0.89
N GLY A 223 -11.90 15.35 0.23
CA GLY A 223 -11.92 13.89 0.38
C GLY A 223 -10.56 13.30 0.76
N GLU A 224 -10.27 12.11 0.28
CA GLU A 224 -9.03 11.39 0.58
C GLU A 224 -7.91 11.78 -0.37
N PHE A 225 -6.68 11.80 0.13
CA PHE A 225 -5.50 11.96 -0.71
C PHE A 225 -4.31 11.15 -0.21
N GLY A 226 -3.35 10.96 -1.10
CA GLY A 226 -2.08 10.33 -0.74
C GLY A 226 -0.99 10.61 -1.77
N ILE A 227 0.23 10.24 -1.43
CA ILE A 227 1.41 10.48 -2.25
C ILE A 227 1.76 9.18 -2.98
N SER A 228 1.65 9.20 -4.32
CA SER A 228 1.99 8.02 -5.16
C SER A 228 3.49 7.93 -5.43
N SER A 229 4.17 9.06 -5.58
CA SER A 229 5.61 9.10 -5.79
C SER A 229 6.20 10.47 -5.46
N ARG A 230 7.49 10.49 -5.19
CA ARG A 230 8.27 11.70 -4.93
C ARG A 230 9.56 11.65 -5.72
N THR A 231 10.08 12.79 -6.13
CA THR A 231 11.42 12.88 -6.75
C THR A 231 12.51 12.68 -5.71
N ASP A 232 13.72 12.28 -6.14
CA ASP A 232 14.90 12.11 -5.26
C ASP A 232 15.22 13.39 -4.46
N ALA A 233 14.90 14.57 -5.00
CA ALA A 233 15.06 15.87 -4.33
C ALA A 233 13.90 16.21 -3.39
N ASP A 234 12.86 15.39 -3.35
CA ASP A 234 11.63 15.57 -2.58
C ASP A 234 10.91 16.91 -2.82
N GLN A 235 11.08 17.50 -4.01
CA GLN A 235 10.49 18.79 -4.39
C GLN A 235 9.22 18.64 -5.21
N THR A 236 9.10 17.57 -5.98
CA THR A 236 7.94 17.31 -6.83
C THR A 236 7.32 15.98 -6.47
N TRP A 237 6.03 15.99 -6.19
CA TRP A 237 5.27 14.79 -5.83
C TRP A 237 4.16 14.52 -6.84
N ILE A 238 3.80 13.25 -7.01
CA ILE A 238 2.51 12.87 -7.58
C ILE A 238 1.57 12.59 -6.42
N VAL A 239 0.51 13.38 -6.35
CA VAL A 239 -0.52 13.27 -5.32
C VAL A 239 -1.81 12.77 -5.98
N TRP A 240 -2.37 11.67 -5.49
CA TRP A 240 -3.72 11.26 -5.86
C TRP A 240 -4.74 11.88 -4.90
N ASN A 241 -5.94 12.09 -5.40
CA ASN A 241 -7.06 12.61 -4.63
C ASN A 241 -8.36 11.91 -5.01
N ASP A 242 -9.13 11.56 -4.02
CA ASP A 242 -10.48 11.03 -4.15
C ASP A 242 -11.49 11.99 -3.55
N PRO A 243 -12.13 12.84 -4.35
CA PRO A 243 -13.05 13.86 -3.87
C PRO A 243 -14.48 13.33 -3.62
N LEU A 244 -14.73 12.01 -3.64
CA LEU A 244 -16.02 11.34 -3.45
C LEU A 244 -17.09 11.65 -4.50
N THR A 245 -17.31 12.93 -4.80
CA THR A 245 -18.35 13.44 -5.69
C THR A 245 -17.86 13.76 -7.10
N ALA A 246 -16.62 13.39 -7.38
CA ALA A 246 -16.00 13.43 -8.70
C ALA A 246 -15.08 12.22 -8.87
N PRO A 247 -14.69 11.84 -10.10
CA PRO A 247 -13.73 10.76 -10.29
C PRO A 247 -12.38 11.09 -9.65
N SER A 248 -11.70 10.05 -9.16
CA SER A 248 -10.36 10.19 -8.59
C SER A 248 -9.41 10.78 -9.61
N GLN A 249 -8.53 11.66 -9.16
CA GLN A 249 -7.62 12.43 -10.00
C GLN A 249 -6.21 12.47 -9.39
N SER A 250 -5.23 12.82 -10.18
CA SER A 250 -3.85 13.00 -9.73
C SER A 250 -3.33 14.37 -10.13
N PHE A 251 -2.43 14.87 -9.30
CA PHE A 251 -1.78 16.16 -9.45
C PHE A 251 -0.27 16.03 -9.38
N ILE A 252 0.42 16.92 -10.05
CA ILE A 252 1.82 17.21 -9.79
C ILE A 252 1.85 18.33 -8.75
N TYR A 253 2.40 18.04 -7.57
CA TYR A 253 2.60 18.98 -6.49
C TYR A 253 4.04 19.49 -6.48
N ASP A 254 4.23 20.80 -6.61
CA ASP A 254 5.51 21.47 -6.40
C ASP A 254 5.53 22.02 -4.98
N ARG A 255 6.39 21.46 -4.11
CA ARG A 255 6.47 21.84 -2.69
C ARG A 255 6.95 23.29 -2.50
N ALA A 256 7.95 23.72 -3.28
CA ALA A 256 8.54 25.04 -3.12
C ALA A 256 7.59 26.15 -3.58
N ALA A 257 6.83 25.89 -4.62
CA ALA A 257 5.84 26.83 -5.15
C ALA A 257 4.47 26.71 -4.48
N GLU A 258 4.22 25.65 -3.72
CA GLU A 258 2.91 25.29 -3.15
C GLU A 258 1.81 25.29 -4.21
N THR A 259 2.04 24.57 -5.32
CA THR A 259 1.10 24.51 -6.45
C THR A 259 0.74 23.08 -6.81
N LEU A 260 -0.55 22.87 -7.11
CA LEU A 260 -1.08 21.64 -7.68
C LEU A 260 -1.39 21.84 -9.15
N THR A 261 -0.76 21.07 -10.02
CA THR A 261 -1.04 21.04 -11.45
C THR A 261 -1.78 19.74 -11.78
N PRO A 262 -2.98 19.78 -12.38
CA PRO A 262 -3.69 18.57 -12.79
C PRO A 262 -2.82 17.69 -13.70
N PHE A 263 -2.80 16.39 -13.42
CA PHE A 263 -2.00 15.42 -14.17
C PHE A 263 -2.89 14.50 -15.00
N TYR A 264 -3.80 13.76 -14.35
CA TYR A 264 -4.81 12.99 -15.05
C TYR A 264 -6.04 12.73 -14.17
N VAL A 265 -7.16 12.36 -14.81
CA VAL A 265 -8.40 11.91 -14.18
C VAL A 265 -8.63 10.45 -14.54
N THR A 266 -8.96 9.62 -13.55
CA THR A 266 -9.08 8.17 -13.75
C THR A 266 -10.23 7.78 -14.68
N ARG A 267 -11.36 8.50 -14.58
CA ARG A 267 -12.59 8.27 -15.34
C ARG A 267 -13.20 9.59 -15.79
N PRO A 268 -12.64 10.26 -16.79
CA PRO A 268 -13.07 11.60 -17.19
C PRO A 268 -14.53 11.64 -17.66
N GLU A 269 -15.10 10.51 -18.10
CA GLU A 269 -16.51 10.39 -18.47
C GLU A 269 -17.50 10.58 -17.30
N LEU A 270 -17.00 10.56 -16.06
CA LEU A 270 -17.82 10.81 -14.86
C LEU A 270 -17.73 12.27 -14.39
N GLU A 271 -16.92 13.09 -15.02
CA GLU A 271 -16.85 14.52 -14.66
C GLU A 271 -18.19 15.21 -14.86
N GLY A 272 -18.62 15.98 -13.86
CA GLY A 272 -19.90 16.67 -13.86
C GLY A 272 -21.14 15.81 -13.70
N MET A 273 -20.99 14.48 -13.49
CA MET A 273 -22.10 13.63 -13.15
C MET A 273 -22.55 13.86 -11.69
N PRO A 274 -23.85 13.65 -11.37
CA PRO A 274 -24.39 13.90 -10.03
C PRO A 274 -24.00 12.76 -9.06
N LEU A 275 -22.70 12.62 -8.79
CA LEU A 275 -22.17 11.64 -7.86
C LEU A 275 -22.51 12.04 -6.42
N GLN A 276 -22.69 11.03 -5.58
CA GLN A 276 -23.15 11.21 -4.19
C GLN A 276 -21.98 11.11 -3.21
N THR A 277 -22.01 11.90 -2.17
CA THR A 277 -21.04 11.79 -1.08
C THR A 277 -21.24 10.51 -0.27
N MET A 278 -20.19 10.07 0.40
CA MET A 278 -20.20 8.97 1.36
C MET A 278 -20.15 9.55 2.77
N HIS A 279 -21.06 9.12 3.63
CA HIS A 279 -21.13 9.55 5.03
C HIS A 279 -20.52 8.47 5.91
N PRO A 280 -19.42 8.75 6.64
CA PRO A 280 -18.92 7.83 7.65
C PRO A 280 -19.88 7.78 8.83
N VAL A 281 -20.19 6.59 9.32
CA VAL A 281 -21.11 6.35 10.42
C VAL A 281 -20.57 5.28 11.36
N GLU A 282 -20.79 5.42 12.65
CA GLU A 282 -20.50 4.40 13.64
C GLU A 282 -21.78 3.65 13.99
N ILE A 283 -21.73 2.32 13.89
CA ILE A 283 -22.85 1.46 14.24
C ILE A 283 -22.44 0.60 15.44
N THR A 284 -23.20 0.65 16.52
CA THR A 284 -22.98 -0.27 17.64
C THR A 284 -23.62 -1.61 17.33
N SER A 285 -22.80 -2.67 17.30
CA SER A 285 -23.27 -4.04 17.14
C SER A 285 -23.98 -4.54 18.42
N ARG A 286 -24.66 -5.69 18.33
CA ARG A 286 -25.42 -6.27 19.45
C ARG A 286 -24.53 -6.74 20.62
N ASP A 287 -23.27 -6.97 20.40
CA ASP A 287 -22.24 -7.33 21.39
C ASP A 287 -21.46 -6.11 21.93
N GLY A 288 -21.81 -4.90 21.47
CA GLY A 288 -21.24 -3.65 21.94
C GLY A 288 -20.03 -3.16 21.18
N LEU A 289 -19.56 -3.88 20.13
CA LEU A 289 -18.48 -3.41 19.29
C LEU A 289 -18.93 -2.24 18.40
N THR A 290 -18.02 -1.33 18.14
CA THR A 290 -18.23 -0.24 17.17
C THR A 290 -17.82 -0.71 15.79
N LEU A 291 -18.73 -0.58 14.83
CA LEU A 291 -18.54 -0.94 13.42
C LEU A 291 -18.37 0.37 12.63
N PRO A 292 -17.14 0.74 12.24
CA PRO A 292 -16.92 1.85 11.31
C PRO A 292 -17.58 1.53 9.96
N SER A 293 -18.52 2.36 9.56
CA SER A 293 -19.40 2.06 8.43
C SER A 293 -19.54 3.26 7.52
N TYR A 294 -20.04 3.04 6.30
CA TYR A 294 -20.21 4.10 5.31
C TYR A 294 -21.59 4.04 4.71
N LEU A 295 -22.26 5.20 4.65
CA LEU A 295 -23.59 5.34 4.08
C LEU A 295 -23.54 6.28 2.88
N THR A 296 -23.99 5.80 1.72
CA THR A 296 -24.22 6.64 0.54
C THR A 296 -25.72 6.70 0.28
N LEU A 297 -26.26 7.89 0.14
CA LEU A 297 -27.68 8.14 -0.05
C LEU A 297 -28.03 8.42 -1.53
N PRO A 298 -29.22 8.07 -2.00
CA PRO A 298 -29.63 8.36 -3.37
C PRO A 298 -29.80 9.86 -3.62
N PRO A 299 -29.63 10.33 -4.87
CA PRO A 299 -29.76 11.75 -5.21
C PRO A 299 -31.08 12.35 -4.73
N GLY A 300 -31.00 13.52 -4.07
CA GLY A 300 -32.16 14.29 -3.62
C GLY A 300 -32.87 13.73 -2.39
N SER A 301 -32.32 12.73 -1.70
CA SER A 301 -32.90 12.19 -0.46
C SER A 301 -32.32 12.80 0.82
N ASP A 302 -31.24 13.57 0.71
CA ASP A 302 -30.52 14.24 1.80
C ASP A 302 -30.14 15.65 1.34
N SER A 303 -31.09 16.59 1.40
CA SER A 303 -30.90 17.93 0.83
C SER A 303 -30.04 18.84 1.71
N ASP A 304 -29.93 18.54 2.99
CA ASP A 304 -29.11 19.30 3.95
C ASP A 304 -27.72 18.65 4.18
N GLY A 305 -27.43 17.49 3.56
CA GLY A 305 -26.14 16.84 3.62
C GLY A 305 -25.79 16.24 4.99
N ASN A 306 -26.79 15.95 5.83
CA ASN A 306 -26.56 15.45 7.18
C ASN A 306 -26.37 13.93 7.29
N GLY A 307 -26.39 13.21 6.17
CA GLY A 307 -26.29 11.75 6.11
C GLY A 307 -27.54 11.00 6.53
N ARG A 308 -28.70 11.66 6.52
CA ARG A 308 -29.99 11.06 6.85
C ARG A 308 -31.01 11.36 5.76
N PRO A 309 -31.69 10.34 5.23
CA PRO A 309 -32.70 10.60 4.20
C PRO A 309 -33.93 11.27 4.84
N GLU A 310 -34.51 12.27 4.16
CA GLU A 310 -35.70 13.00 4.58
C GLU A 310 -36.95 12.12 4.65
N ALA A 311 -36.95 11.03 3.88
CA ALA A 311 -37.99 10.00 3.86
C ALA A 311 -37.34 8.61 3.72
N ALA A 312 -38.06 7.57 4.11
CA ALA A 312 -37.59 6.21 3.98
C ALA A 312 -37.29 5.87 2.52
N VAL A 313 -36.12 5.36 2.25
CA VAL A 313 -35.66 4.87 0.94
C VAL A 313 -35.27 3.39 1.03
N PRO A 314 -35.39 2.62 -0.05
CA PRO A 314 -34.88 1.25 -0.05
C PRO A 314 -33.36 1.24 0.16
N MET A 315 -32.87 0.27 0.95
CA MET A 315 -31.45 0.19 1.28
C MET A 315 -30.85 -1.15 0.85
N ILE A 316 -29.63 -1.10 0.39
CA ILE A 316 -28.79 -2.26 0.10
C ILE A 316 -27.66 -2.29 1.14
N LEU A 317 -27.49 -3.43 1.81
CA LEU A 317 -26.30 -3.73 2.58
C LEU A 317 -25.27 -4.33 1.64
N LEU A 318 -24.19 -3.61 1.42
CA LEU A 318 -23.05 -4.04 0.61
C LEU A 318 -21.96 -4.54 1.56
N VAL A 319 -21.71 -5.85 1.53
CA VAL A 319 -20.74 -6.50 2.41
C VAL A 319 -19.44 -6.70 1.65
N HIS A 320 -18.32 -6.25 2.22
CA HIS A 320 -16.99 -6.45 1.63
C HIS A 320 -16.61 -7.94 1.58
N GLY A 321 -15.67 -8.27 0.72
CA GLY A 321 -15.07 -9.60 0.64
C GLY A 321 -14.12 -9.88 1.80
N GLY A 322 -13.55 -11.09 1.83
CA GLY A 322 -12.55 -11.43 2.85
C GLY A 322 -12.76 -12.83 3.43
N PRO A 323 -13.01 -13.01 4.75
CA PRO A 323 -13.69 -12.11 5.69
C PRO A 323 -12.83 -10.96 6.27
N TRP A 324 -11.51 -11.14 6.40
CA TRP A 324 -10.61 -10.13 6.97
C TRP A 324 -10.26 -9.07 5.92
N ALA A 325 -11.17 -8.14 5.73
CA ALA A 325 -11.03 -6.98 4.87
C ALA A 325 -11.88 -5.85 5.43
N ARG A 326 -11.85 -4.70 4.79
CA ARG A 326 -12.73 -3.57 5.07
C ARG A 326 -13.07 -2.80 3.80
N ASP A 327 -14.16 -2.06 3.84
CA ASP A 327 -14.41 -0.97 2.93
C ASP A 327 -13.74 0.31 3.44
N ASP A 328 -13.34 1.17 2.52
CA ASP A 328 -12.69 2.45 2.81
C ASP A 328 -13.60 3.62 2.46
N TYR A 329 -13.34 4.77 3.09
CA TYR A 329 -13.93 6.02 2.71
C TYR A 329 -13.38 6.46 1.36
N GLY A 330 -14.25 6.69 0.38
CA GLY A 330 -13.78 7.06 -0.94
C GLY A 330 -14.83 6.85 -2.05
N PHE A 331 -14.44 7.18 -3.28
CA PHE A 331 -15.26 6.95 -4.45
C PHE A 331 -15.37 5.45 -4.77
N SER A 332 -16.60 4.95 -4.78
CA SER A 332 -16.90 3.59 -5.23
C SER A 332 -17.89 3.62 -6.39
N SER A 333 -17.46 3.21 -7.57
CA SER A 333 -18.34 3.16 -8.75
C SER A 333 -19.54 2.24 -8.56
N PHE A 334 -19.40 1.17 -7.79
CA PHE A 334 -20.50 0.25 -7.51
C PHE A 334 -21.53 0.89 -6.56
N THR A 335 -21.06 1.56 -5.52
CA THR A 335 -21.93 2.32 -4.60
C THR A 335 -22.66 3.46 -5.32
N GLN A 336 -21.95 4.21 -6.18
CA GLN A 336 -22.54 5.27 -7.02
C GLN A 336 -23.59 4.71 -7.97
N TRP A 337 -23.33 3.55 -8.57
CA TRP A 337 -24.27 2.89 -9.49
C TRP A 337 -25.56 2.50 -8.77
N LEU A 338 -25.51 2.01 -7.54
CA LEU A 338 -26.69 1.66 -6.74
C LEU A 338 -27.43 2.89 -6.26
N ALA A 339 -26.69 3.90 -5.74
CA ALA A 339 -27.28 5.15 -5.28
C ALA A 339 -28.05 5.89 -6.39
N ASN A 340 -27.48 5.95 -7.60
CA ASN A 340 -28.13 6.54 -8.79
C ASN A 340 -29.46 5.86 -9.15
N ARG A 341 -29.69 4.63 -8.68
CA ARG A 341 -30.95 3.88 -8.90
C ARG A 341 -31.93 4.00 -7.76
N GLY A 342 -31.70 4.91 -6.83
CA GLY A 342 -32.60 5.24 -5.74
C GLY A 342 -32.42 4.40 -4.47
N TYR A 343 -31.32 3.69 -4.32
CA TYR A 343 -31.00 2.93 -3.12
C TYR A 343 -30.05 3.71 -2.20
N ALA A 344 -30.33 3.70 -0.90
CA ALA A 344 -29.27 3.92 0.08
C ALA A 344 -28.32 2.70 0.07
N VAL A 345 -27.03 2.92 0.21
CA VAL A 345 -26.02 1.84 0.25
C VAL A 345 -25.27 1.94 1.56
N LEU A 346 -25.37 0.89 2.37
CA LEU A 346 -24.66 0.79 3.65
C LEU A 346 -23.54 -0.25 3.52
N GLN A 347 -22.31 0.17 3.78
CA GLN A 347 -21.12 -0.65 3.89
C GLN A 347 -20.71 -0.72 5.36
N VAL A 348 -20.48 -1.93 5.88
CA VAL A 348 -20.21 -2.17 7.31
C VAL A 348 -18.91 -2.93 7.46
N ASN A 349 -18.00 -2.40 8.24
CA ASN A 349 -16.72 -3.02 8.60
C ASN A 349 -16.78 -3.74 9.94
#